data_9fb76586090cab22c3db00cbe4431c9d
#
_entry.id   9fb76586090cab22c3db00cbe4431c9d
#
_cell.length_a   1.000
_cell.length_b   1.000
_cell.length_c   1.000
_cell.angle_alpha   90.00
_cell.angle_beta   90.00
_cell.angle_gamma   90.00
#
_symmetry.space_group_name_H-M   'P 1'
#
loop_
_entity.id
_entity.type
_entity.pdbx_description
1 polymer ?
#
loop_
_entity_poly.entity_id
_entity_poly.type
_entity_poly.pdbx_seq_one_letter_code
_entity_poly.pdbx_strand_id
1 'polypeptide(L)'
;MLIAVLLTVLALFLALYWCVTQHFGYFAKHGIPEEPGRFPFGSDSAWQCWTEGKCVFKLHEETNIKYSGEKMYGTYHFGSRGLVIRDQELAKLIIVKDADHFIESLNFGIPYREATTEIDKLFALMLSNMTGEEWKKVIF
;
A
#
# COMPACT_ATOMS: atom_id res chain seq x y z
N MET A 1 -17.01 24.98 28.49
CA MET A 1 -16.57 23.59 28.32
C MET A 1 -16.99 22.98 26.98
N LEU A 2 -18.27 22.97 26.61
CA LEU A 2 -18.75 22.35 25.36
C LEU A 2 -18.08 22.92 24.11
N ILE A 3 -17.96 24.24 24.00
CA ILE A 3 -17.32 24.92 22.86
C ILE A 3 -15.82 24.51 22.73
N ALA A 4 -15.10 24.41 23.84
CA ALA A 4 -13.70 24.00 23.83
C ALA A 4 -13.56 22.56 23.32
N VAL A 5 -14.44 21.65 23.75
CA VAL A 5 -14.45 20.26 23.28
C VAL A 5 -14.73 20.19 21.78
N LEU A 6 -15.75 20.94 21.30
CA LEU A 6 -16.08 21.00 19.88
C LEU A 6 -14.90 21.53 19.03
N LEU A 7 -14.24 22.59 19.48
CA LEU A 7 -13.07 23.14 18.78
C LEU A 7 -11.90 22.15 18.75
N THR A 8 -11.68 21.41 19.84
CA THR A 8 -10.63 20.38 19.89
C THR A 8 -10.92 19.25 18.92
N VAL A 9 -12.17 18.74 18.89
CA VAL A 9 -12.58 17.69 17.96
C VAL A 9 -12.45 18.14 16.51
N LEU A 10 -12.86 19.37 16.21
CA LEU A 10 -12.73 19.95 14.88
C LEU A 10 -11.24 20.06 14.47
N ALA A 11 -10.38 20.55 15.38
CA ALA A 11 -8.94 20.66 15.11
C ALA A 11 -8.29 19.30 14.85
N LEU A 12 -8.64 18.27 15.62
CA LEU A 12 -8.17 16.89 15.41
C LEU A 12 -8.63 16.33 14.06
N PHE A 13 -9.90 16.58 13.70
CA PHE A 13 -10.43 16.14 12.41
C PHE A 13 -9.73 16.83 11.24
N LEU A 14 -9.49 18.12 11.31
CA LEU A 14 -8.76 18.87 10.29
C LEU A 14 -7.29 18.41 10.19
N ALA A 15 -6.64 18.14 11.30
CA ALA A 15 -5.29 17.60 11.32
C ALA A 15 -5.22 16.21 10.67
N LEU A 16 -6.14 15.32 11.00
CA LEU A 16 -6.27 14.00 10.38
C LEU A 16 -6.54 14.11 8.89
N TYR A 17 -7.48 14.95 8.50
CA TYR A 17 -7.79 15.20 7.09
C TYR A 17 -6.54 15.66 6.33
N TRP A 18 -5.82 16.63 6.88
CA TRP A 18 -4.58 17.14 6.25
C TRP A 18 -3.50 16.07 6.17
N CYS A 19 -3.26 15.30 7.25
CA CYS A 19 -2.28 14.21 7.27
C CYS A 19 -2.52 13.17 6.18
N VAL A 20 -3.78 12.80 5.95
CA VAL A 20 -4.12 11.78 4.94
C VAL A 20 -4.05 12.34 3.53
N THR A 21 -4.56 13.57 3.32
CA THR A 21 -4.73 14.13 1.97
C THR A 21 -3.49 14.81 1.42
N GLN A 22 -2.52 15.18 2.25
CA GLN A 22 -1.29 15.87 1.80
C GLN A 22 -0.47 15.07 0.77
N HIS A 23 -0.66 13.76 0.72
CA HIS A 23 0.05 12.88 -0.19
C HIS A 23 -0.66 12.69 -1.54
N PHE A 24 -1.94 13.06 -1.64
CA PHE A 24 -2.71 12.94 -2.87
C PHE A 24 -2.18 13.89 -3.95
N GLY A 25 -2.14 13.42 -5.19
CA GLY A 25 -1.55 14.18 -6.30
C GLY A 25 -0.02 14.13 -6.36
N TYR A 26 0.63 13.33 -5.50
CA TYR A 26 2.09 13.22 -5.52
C TYR A 26 2.61 12.65 -6.83
N PHE A 27 2.05 11.55 -7.30
CA PHE A 27 2.49 10.87 -8.52
C PHE A 27 2.15 11.70 -9.76
N ALA A 28 1.01 12.38 -9.80
CA ALA A 28 0.63 13.28 -10.89
C ALA A 28 1.66 14.41 -11.07
N LYS A 29 2.19 14.97 -9.98
CA LYS A 29 3.26 15.98 -10.02
C LYS A 29 4.56 15.48 -10.65
N HIS A 30 4.77 14.16 -10.62
CA HIS A 30 5.94 13.51 -11.22
C HIS A 30 5.64 12.91 -12.60
N GLY A 31 4.48 13.21 -13.19
CA GLY A 31 4.08 12.70 -14.50
C GLY A 31 3.71 11.22 -14.53
N ILE A 32 3.43 10.62 -13.36
CA ILE A 32 3.00 9.23 -13.23
C ILE A 32 1.48 9.23 -13.07
N PRO A 33 0.73 8.45 -13.89
CA PRO A 33 -0.71 8.28 -13.69
C PRO A 33 -1.02 7.74 -12.30
N GLU A 34 -2.10 8.21 -11.69
CA GLU A 34 -2.46 7.78 -10.35
C GLU A 34 -3.96 7.53 -10.20
N GLU A 35 -4.33 6.67 -9.26
CA GLU A 35 -5.71 6.57 -8.81
C GLU A 35 -6.10 7.82 -8.01
N PRO A 36 -7.31 8.38 -8.23
CA PRO A 36 -7.79 9.50 -7.43
C PRO A 36 -7.83 9.13 -5.95
N GLY A 37 -7.23 9.99 -5.12
CA GLY A 37 -7.27 9.82 -3.67
C GLY A 37 -8.62 10.24 -3.09
N ARG A 38 -9.19 9.42 -2.22
CA ARG A 38 -10.42 9.70 -1.45
C ARG A 38 -10.18 9.55 0.04
N PHE A 39 -10.51 10.59 0.79
CA PHE A 39 -10.47 10.54 2.25
C PHE A 39 -11.59 9.60 2.79
N PRO A 40 -11.34 8.79 3.83
CA PRO A 40 -10.06 8.60 4.55
C PRO A 40 -9.19 7.44 4.03
N PHE A 41 -9.69 6.58 3.16
CA PHE A 41 -9.09 5.28 2.87
C PHE A 41 -7.95 5.31 1.83
N GLY A 42 -7.84 6.34 1.04
CA GLY A 42 -6.82 6.45 0.01
C GLY A 42 -7.38 6.42 -1.40
N SER A 43 -6.89 5.53 -2.27
CA SER A 43 -7.33 5.47 -3.66
C SER A 43 -8.79 5.01 -3.81
N ASP A 44 -9.33 5.23 -4.99
CA ASP A 44 -10.73 4.87 -5.32
C ASP A 44 -11.00 3.37 -5.14
N SER A 45 -10.02 2.52 -5.47
CA SER A 45 -10.07 1.08 -5.21
C SER A 45 -10.16 0.76 -3.71
N ALA A 46 -9.34 1.41 -2.89
CA ALA A 46 -9.39 1.26 -1.43
C ALA A 46 -10.75 1.72 -0.87
N TRP A 47 -11.29 2.83 -1.36
CA TRP A 47 -12.60 3.33 -0.98
C TRP A 47 -13.70 2.30 -1.28
N GLN A 48 -13.75 1.74 -2.49
CA GLN A 48 -14.75 0.75 -2.89
C GLN A 48 -14.64 -0.56 -2.08
N CYS A 49 -13.43 -0.97 -1.74
CA CYS A 49 -13.21 -2.14 -0.88
C CYS A 49 -13.89 -1.95 0.49
N TRP A 50 -13.67 -0.80 1.12
CA TRP A 50 -14.16 -0.54 2.48
C TRP A 50 -15.64 -0.16 2.55
N THR A 51 -16.16 0.58 1.57
CA THR A 51 -17.55 1.08 1.60
C THR A 51 -18.53 0.14 0.92
N GLU A 52 -18.11 -0.55 -0.14
CA GLU A 52 -18.98 -1.39 -0.96
C GLU A 52 -18.71 -2.89 -0.74
N GLY A 53 -17.72 -3.24 0.09
CA GLY A 53 -17.34 -4.62 0.37
C GLY A 53 -16.84 -5.39 -0.85
N LYS A 54 -16.32 -4.67 -1.86
CA LYS A 54 -15.79 -5.31 -3.07
C LYS A 54 -14.48 -6.05 -2.76
N CYS A 55 -14.30 -7.19 -3.41
CA CYS A 55 -13.08 -7.97 -3.28
C CYS A 55 -11.88 -7.20 -3.82
N VAL A 56 -10.83 -7.10 -3.00
CA VAL A 56 -9.58 -6.40 -3.33
C VAL A 56 -8.96 -6.89 -4.65
N PHE A 57 -8.97 -8.20 -4.88
CA PHE A 57 -8.43 -8.79 -6.12
C PHE A 57 -9.17 -8.33 -7.36
N LYS A 58 -10.51 -8.25 -7.30
CA LYS A 58 -11.33 -7.77 -8.41
C LYS A 58 -11.07 -6.28 -8.69
N LEU A 59 -10.95 -5.48 -7.65
CA LEU A 59 -10.62 -4.07 -7.79
C LEU A 59 -9.23 -3.86 -8.39
N HIS A 60 -8.24 -4.66 -8.00
CA HIS A 60 -6.92 -4.63 -8.61
C HIS A 60 -6.95 -5.00 -10.09
N GLU A 61 -7.75 -6.00 -10.46
CA GLU A 61 -7.96 -6.38 -11.86
C GLU A 61 -8.58 -5.23 -12.67
N GLU A 62 -9.68 -4.66 -12.18
CA GLU A 62 -10.36 -3.52 -12.81
C GLU A 62 -9.42 -2.31 -12.97
N THR A 63 -8.64 -2.00 -11.94
CA THR A 63 -7.66 -0.92 -11.97
C THR A 63 -6.52 -1.22 -12.95
N ASN A 64 -6.03 -2.43 -12.99
CA ASN A 64 -5.03 -2.86 -13.96
C ASN A 64 -5.53 -2.74 -15.42
N ILE A 65 -6.78 -3.06 -15.67
CA ILE A 65 -7.40 -2.88 -17.00
C ILE A 65 -7.48 -1.38 -17.34
N LYS A 66 -7.90 -0.56 -16.39
CA LYS A 66 -8.02 0.91 -16.56
C LYS A 66 -6.69 1.56 -16.95
N TYR A 67 -5.58 1.11 -16.35
CA TYR A 67 -4.24 1.63 -16.63
C TYR A 67 -3.44 0.74 -17.61
N SER A 68 -4.12 0.02 -18.52
CA SER A 68 -3.48 -0.97 -19.41
C SER A 68 -2.42 -0.40 -20.35
N GLY A 69 -2.46 0.87 -20.66
CA GLY A 69 -1.46 1.56 -21.50
C GLY A 69 -0.22 2.06 -20.74
N GLU A 70 -0.23 1.97 -19.39
CA GLU A 70 0.81 2.57 -18.56
C GLU A 70 1.79 1.53 -18.04
N LYS A 71 3.06 1.90 -17.89
CA LYS A 71 4.10 1.03 -17.32
C LYS A 71 3.97 0.88 -15.81
N MET A 72 3.45 1.91 -15.15
CA MET A 72 3.23 1.97 -13.71
C MET A 72 2.14 2.98 -13.39
N TYR A 73 1.50 2.86 -12.24
CA TYR A 73 0.56 3.85 -11.71
C TYR A 73 0.65 3.97 -10.19
N GLY A 74 0.35 5.17 -9.69
CA GLY A 74 0.32 5.47 -8.27
C GLY A 74 -1.00 5.06 -7.61
N THR A 75 -0.93 4.61 -6.37
CA THR A 75 -2.08 4.30 -5.52
C THR A 75 -1.85 4.81 -4.11
N TYR A 76 -2.91 4.92 -3.32
CA TYR A 76 -2.85 5.45 -1.96
C TYR A 76 -3.60 4.53 -1.01
N HIS A 77 -2.99 4.21 0.13
CA HIS A 77 -3.59 3.41 1.18
C HIS A 77 -3.39 4.10 2.53
N PHE A 78 -4.47 4.59 3.15
CA PHE A 78 -4.44 5.26 4.46
C PHE A 78 -3.34 6.34 4.59
N GLY A 79 -3.16 7.17 3.56
CA GLY A 79 -2.13 8.21 3.53
C GLY A 79 -0.73 7.74 3.11
N SER A 80 -0.50 6.44 2.97
CA SER A 80 0.73 5.90 2.38
C SER A 80 0.65 5.91 0.85
N ARG A 81 1.80 6.13 0.22
CA ARG A 81 1.95 6.11 -1.23
C ARG A 81 2.39 4.73 -1.69
N GLY A 82 1.73 4.16 -2.67
CA GLY A 82 2.09 2.91 -3.32
C GLY A 82 2.32 3.13 -4.82
N LEU A 83 3.18 2.33 -5.42
CA LEU A 83 3.42 2.31 -6.85
C LEU A 83 3.19 0.90 -7.37
N VAL A 84 2.25 0.74 -8.30
CA VAL A 84 1.99 -0.53 -8.96
C VAL A 84 2.77 -0.56 -10.27
N ILE A 85 3.67 -1.53 -10.39
CA ILE A 85 4.52 -1.71 -11.57
C ILE A 85 3.89 -2.78 -12.45
N ARG A 86 3.67 -2.45 -13.72
CA ARG A 86 3.04 -3.32 -14.71
C ARG A 86 4.01 -3.80 -15.79
N ASP A 87 5.04 -3.01 -16.06
CA ASP A 87 6.07 -3.35 -17.05
C ASP A 87 6.99 -4.45 -16.50
N GLN A 88 7.11 -5.55 -17.25
CA GLN A 88 7.89 -6.71 -16.84
C GLN A 88 9.40 -6.41 -16.77
N GLU A 89 9.92 -5.59 -17.66
CA GLU A 89 11.35 -5.25 -17.68
C GLU A 89 11.68 -4.34 -16.47
N LEU A 90 10.79 -3.42 -16.14
CA LEU A 90 10.93 -2.59 -14.94
C LEU A 90 10.82 -3.44 -13.68
N ALA A 91 9.87 -4.37 -13.63
CA ALA A 91 9.73 -5.31 -12.52
C ALA A 91 10.99 -6.18 -12.34
N LYS A 92 11.54 -6.72 -13.41
CA LYS A 92 12.82 -7.45 -13.38
C LYS A 92 13.98 -6.59 -12.86
N LEU A 93 14.05 -5.34 -13.29
CA LEU A 93 15.10 -4.44 -12.85
C LEU A 93 15.05 -4.24 -11.34
N ILE A 94 13.86 -4.01 -10.79
CA ILE A 94 13.65 -3.80 -9.36
C ILE A 94 13.91 -5.08 -8.56
N ILE A 95 13.36 -6.22 -9.00
CA ILE A 95 13.41 -7.47 -8.23
C ILE A 95 14.79 -8.14 -8.32
N VAL A 96 15.52 -7.98 -9.43
CA VAL A 96 16.76 -8.69 -9.66
C VAL A 96 17.98 -7.79 -9.49
N LYS A 97 18.00 -6.60 -10.13
CA LYS A 97 19.19 -5.73 -10.08
C LYS A 97 19.25 -4.86 -8.83
N ASP A 98 18.10 -4.32 -8.43
CA ASP A 98 18.01 -3.38 -7.32
C ASP A 98 17.40 -4.03 -6.07
N ALA A 99 17.37 -5.36 -6.01
CA ALA A 99 16.77 -6.13 -4.92
C ALA A 99 17.31 -5.73 -3.54
N ASP A 100 18.57 -5.33 -3.46
CA ASP A 100 19.20 -4.87 -2.21
C ASP A 100 18.56 -3.59 -1.63
N HIS A 101 17.87 -2.80 -2.45
CA HIS A 101 17.17 -1.59 -2.03
C HIS A 101 15.71 -1.86 -1.66
N PHE A 102 15.16 -3.03 -2.03
CA PHE A 102 13.76 -3.42 -1.82
C PHE A 102 13.65 -4.69 -0.97
N ILE A 103 14.41 -4.73 0.13
CA ILE A 103 14.53 -5.89 1.01
C ILE A 103 13.27 -6.07 1.87
N GLU A 104 12.51 -4.99 2.09
CA GLU A 104 11.35 -5.04 2.97
C GLU A 104 10.09 -5.40 2.18
N SER A 105 9.50 -6.54 2.52
CA SER A 105 8.18 -6.95 2.06
C SER A 105 7.10 -6.41 3.00
N LEU A 106 5.95 -6.08 2.44
CA LEU A 106 4.77 -5.73 3.24
C LEU A 106 4.32 -7.00 3.97
N ASN A 107 4.69 -7.08 5.24
CA ASN A 107 4.37 -8.24 6.07
C ASN A 107 2.93 -8.13 6.58
N PHE A 108 2.03 -8.92 6.02
CA PHE A 108 0.64 -9.03 6.50
C PHE A 108 0.49 -10.06 7.61
N GLY A 109 1.57 -10.72 8.01
CA GLY A 109 1.56 -11.78 9.00
C GLY A 109 2.26 -11.40 10.31
N ILE A 110 2.16 -12.30 11.28
CA ILE A 110 2.89 -12.23 12.53
C ILE A 110 4.35 -12.57 12.24
N PRO A 111 5.34 -11.76 12.64
CA PRO A 111 6.74 -12.11 12.50
C PRO A 111 7.04 -13.48 13.13
N TYR A 112 7.90 -14.28 12.50
CA TYR A 112 8.22 -15.64 13.00
C TYR A 112 8.61 -15.67 14.50
N ARG A 113 9.28 -14.64 14.98
CA ARG A 113 9.67 -14.50 16.38
C ARG A 113 8.49 -14.34 17.34
N GLU A 114 7.36 -13.83 16.84
CA GLU A 114 6.15 -13.58 17.62
C GLU A 114 5.09 -14.67 17.37
N ALA A 115 5.38 -15.61 16.48
CA ALA A 115 4.46 -16.70 16.14
C ALA A 115 4.33 -17.68 17.31
N THR A 116 3.13 -17.81 17.83
CA THR A 116 2.82 -18.66 19.01
C THR A 116 2.30 -20.03 18.63
N THR A 117 1.66 -20.16 17.48
CA THR A 117 1.12 -21.43 16.99
C THR A 117 1.95 -21.99 15.83
N GLU A 118 1.85 -23.31 15.59
CA GLU A 118 2.52 -23.94 14.42
C GLU A 118 2.00 -23.39 13.09
N ILE A 119 0.71 -23.03 13.05
CA ILE A 119 0.10 -22.39 11.86
C ILE A 119 0.72 -21.01 11.62
N ASP A 120 0.87 -20.18 12.67
CA ASP A 120 1.50 -18.87 12.57
C ASP A 120 2.95 -18.97 12.09
N LYS A 121 3.69 -19.98 12.57
CA LYS A 121 5.06 -20.25 12.10
C LYS A 121 5.10 -20.62 10.63
N LEU A 122 4.17 -21.46 10.16
CA LEU A 122 4.07 -21.80 8.73
C LEU A 122 3.74 -20.58 7.87
N PHE A 123 2.81 -19.72 8.33
CA PHE A 123 2.50 -18.46 7.65
C PHE A 123 3.68 -17.50 7.61
N ALA A 124 4.44 -17.39 8.70
CA ALA A 124 5.62 -16.53 8.77
C ALA A 124 6.75 -17.02 7.83
N LEU A 125 6.81 -18.32 7.55
CA LEU A 125 7.78 -18.91 6.60
C LEU A 125 7.37 -18.77 5.13
N MET A 126 6.18 -18.25 4.82
CA MET A 126 5.82 -17.96 3.44
C MET A 126 6.74 -16.87 2.87
N LEU A 127 7.18 -17.05 1.63
CA LEU A 127 8.08 -16.12 0.95
C LEU A 127 7.57 -14.67 0.96
N SER A 128 6.25 -14.48 0.88
CA SER A 128 5.58 -13.18 0.94
C SER A 128 5.68 -12.47 2.29
N ASN A 129 5.99 -13.21 3.36
CA ASN A 129 6.08 -12.69 4.73
C ASN A 129 7.53 -12.58 5.23
N MET A 130 8.48 -13.08 4.47
CA MET A 130 9.90 -12.95 4.80
C MET A 130 10.38 -11.53 4.54
N THR A 131 11.19 -10.99 5.42
CA THR A 131 11.77 -9.65 5.33
C THR A 131 13.26 -9.66 5.60
N GLY A 132 13.96 -8.64 5.11
CA GLY A 132 15.36 -8.43 5.40
C GLY A 132 16.28 -9.57 4.93
N GLU A 133 17.21 -9.96 5.78
CA GLU A 133 18.21 -10.98 5.47
C GLU A 133 17.65 -12.39 5.25
N GLU A 134 16.50 -12.72 5.83
CA GLU A 134 15.86 -14.02 5.63
C GLU A 134 15.32 -14.15 4.20
N TRP A 135 14.72 -13.09 3.68
CA TRP A 135 14.25 -13.02 2.30
C TRP A 135 15.41 -13.13 1.30
N LYS A 136 16.53 -12.44 1.55
CA LYS A 136 17.75 -12.54 0.73
C LYS A 136 18.27 -13.96 0.62
N LYS A 137 18.34 -14.70 1.72
CA LYS A 137 18.88 -16.09 1.73
C LYS A 137 18.06 -17.08 0.91
N VAL A 138 16.80 -16.76 0.64
CA VAL A 138 15.90 -17.66 -0.11
C VAL A 138 15.90 -17.33 -1.61
N ILE A 139 16.15 -16.07 -1.98
CA ILE A 139 16.09 -15.63 -3.39
C ILE A 139 17.46 -15.60 -4.05
N PHE A 140 18.52 -15.37 -3.30
CA PHE A 140 19.91 -15.30 -3.77
C PHE A 140 20.78 -16.38 -3.14
#